data_f8baf95d38bdd1a2e81493731d327cb0
#
_entry.id   f8baf95d38bdd1a2e81493731d327cb0
#
_cell.length_a   1.000
_cell.length_b   1.000
_cell.length_c   1.000
_cell.angle_alpha   90.00
_cell.angle_beta   90.00
_cell.angle_gamma   90.00
#
_symmetry.space_group_name_H-M   'P 1'
#
loop_
_entity.id
_entity.type
_entity.pdbx_description
1 polymer ?
#
loop_
_entity_poly.entity_id
_entity_poly.type
_entity_poly.pdbx_seq_one_letter_code
_entity_poly.pdbx_strand_id
1 'polypeptide(L)'
;PKQYARAEIDKRLLGELLDQIGSIGFTSVDHGADDVLGRVYEYFLGQFASSEGKRAGEYYTPRSVVSLLVDMLEPYKGRVYDPSCGSGGMFVQSANFVTAHGGKRNDISVYGQEFTAATWRLAKMNLAIRGIEANLGDRADDSFHRDLHPDLRADFVIANPPFNVSDWYSDALRDDPRWKYGTPPAGNGNYAWIQHFFHHLA
;
A
#
# COMPACT_ATOMS: atom_id res chain seq x y z
N PRO A 1 12.72 -9.97 -12.82
CA PRO A 1 13.69 -10.91 -13.41
C PRO A 1 15.10 -10.30 -13.58
N LYS A 2 15.23 -9.06 -14.08
CA LYS A 2 16.56 -8.44 -14.31
C LYS A 2 17.36 -8.17 -13.03
N GLN A 3 16.71 -8.02 -11.86
CA GLN A 3 17.41 -7.80 -10.58
C GLN A 3 18.10 -9.07 -10.08
N TYR A 4 17.50 -10.23 -10.30
CA TYR A 4 18.09 -11.54 -9.92
C TYR A 4 19.23 -11.99 -10.86
N ALA A 5 19.42 -11.29 -11.98
CA ALA A 5 20.51 -11.54 -12.90
C ALA A 5 21.80 -10.74 -12.59
N ARG A 6 21.81 -9.96 -11.49
CA ARG A 6 23.00 -9.20 -11.07
C ARG A 6 24.11 -10.14 -10.64
N ALA A 7 25.36 -9.79 -10.98
CA ALA A 7 26.54 -10.58 -10.63
C ALA A 7 26.78 -10.70 -9.10
N GLU A 8 26.22 -9.78 -8.34
CA GLU A 8 26.33 -9.71 -6.88
C GLU A 8 25.49 -10.76 -6.14
N ILE A 9 24.52 -11.41 -6.80
CA ILE A 9 23.68 -12.44 -6.21
C ILE A 9 24.26 -13.81 -6.58
N ASP A 10 24.65 -14.58 -5.57
CA ASP A 10 25.05 -15.98 -5.77
C ASP A 10 23.83 -16.79 -6.25
N LYS A 11 23.90 -17.19 -7.53
CA LYS A 11 22.81 -17.91 -8.20
C LYS A 11 22.55 -19.30 -7.59
N ARG A 12 23.58 -19.92 -6.99
CA ARG A 12 23.45 -21.21 -6.33
C ARG A 12 22.65 -21.07 -5.03
N LEU A 13 23.02 -20.09 -4.20
CA LEU A 13 22.27 -19.79 -2.96
C LEU A 13 20.83 -19.35 -3.25
N LEU A 14 20.62 -18.60 -4.32
CA LEU A 14 19.27 -18.23 -4.77
C LEU A 14 18.47 -19.48 -5.20
N GLY A 15 19.09 -20.41 -5.93
CA GLY A 15 18.48 -21.70 -6.30
C GLY A 15 18.11 -22.53 -5.08
N GLU A 16 19.04 -22.73 -4.16
CA GLU A 16 18.82 -23.45 -2.89
C GLU A 16 17.69 -22.82 -2.06
N LEU A 17 17.61 -21.50 -1.99
CA LEU A 17 16.54 -20.79 -1.31
C LEU A 17 15.17 -21.03 -1.99
N LEU A 18 15.12 -20.98 -3.31
CA LEU A 18 13.90 -21.26 -4.08
C LEU A 18 13.43 -22.70 -3.89
N ASP A 19 14.36 -23.67 -3.87
CA ASP A 19 14.06 -25.07 -3.63
C ASP A 19 13.56 -25.29 -2.18
N GLN A 20 14.18 -24.65 -1.20
CA GLN A 20 13.73 -24.69 0.19
C GLN A 20 12.32 -24.10 0.36
N ILE A 21 12.04 -22.94 -0.23
CA ILE A 21 10.70 -22.34 -0.19
C ILE A 21 9.69 -23.23 -0.94
N GLY A 22 10.07 -23.77 -2.11
CA GLY A 22 9.22 -24.66 -2.91
C GLY A 22 8.93 -26.00 -2.23
N SER A 23 9.82 -26.48 -1.35
CA SER A 23 9.65 -27.72 -0.57
C SER A 23 8.74 -27.55 0.66
N ILE A 24 8.46 -26.32 1.07
CA ILE A 24 7.49 -26.05 2.14
C ILE A 24 6.10 -26.42 1.59
N GLY A 25 5.63 -27.60 1.97
CA GLY A 25 4.31 -28.09 1.56
C GLY A 25 3.20 -27.23 2.18
N PHE A 26 2.64 -26.30 1.41
CA PHE A 26 1.43 -25.54 1.76
C PHE A 26 0.15 -26.36 1.58
N THR A 27 0.26 -27.71 1.59
CA THR A 27 -0.81 -28.65 1.23
C THR A 27 -1.62 -29.17 2.40
N SER A 28 -1.84 -28.43 3.46
CA SER A 28 -2.90 -28.77 4.40
C SER A 28 -4.15 -27.96 4.09
N VAL A 29 -5.19 -28.69 3.75
CA VAL A 29 -6.51 -28.29 3.25
C VAL A 29 -7.38 -27.64 4.34
N ASP A 30 -6.81 -26.77 5.16
CA ASP A 30 -7.61 -25.95 6.07
C ASP A 30 -7.23 -24.49 5.89
N HIS A 31 -8.16 -23.70 5.41
CA HIS A 31 -8.35 -22.23 5.44
C HIS A 31 -7.12 -21.31 5.66
N GLY A 32 -5.90 -21.75 5.43
CA GLY A 32 -4.69 -21.11 5.94
C GLY A 32 -3.54 -20.90 4.97
N ALA A 33 -3.53 -21.48 3.78
CA ALA A 33 -2.36 -21.38 2.90
C ALA A 33 -2.09 -19.93 2.45
N ASP A 34 -3.12 -19.18 2.08
CA ASP A 34 -3.03 -17.77 1.71
C ASP A 34 -2.62 -16.91 2.92
N ASP A 35 -3.08 -17.25 4.12
CA ASP A 35 -2.74 -16.54 5.36
C ASP A 35 -1.30 -16.85 5.81
N VAL A 36 -0.82 -18.09 5.64
CA VAL A 36 0.56 -18.47 5.99
C VAL A 36 1.55 -17.73 5.08
N LEU A 37 1.36 -17.76 3.78
CA LEU A 37 2.22 -17.04 2.83
C LEU A 37 2.17 -15.53 3.07
N GLY A 38 1.00 -15.01 3.37
CA GLY A 38 0.81 -13.62 3.75
C GLY A 38 1.55 -13.24 5.03
N ARG A 39 1.54 -14.08 6.07
CA ARG A 39 2.29 -13.83 7.33
C ARG A 39 3.80 -13.91 7.13
N VAL A 40 4.27 -14.85 6.35
CA VAL A 40 5.69 -14.95 5.97
C VAL A 40 6.12 -13.66 5.23
N TYR A 41 5.29 -13.18 4.31
CA TYR A 41 5.55 -11.94 3.60
C TYR A 41 5.59 -10.72 4.56
N GLU A 42 4.64 -10.59 5.48
CA GLU A 42 4.63 -9.52 6.50
C GLU A 42 5.86 -9.58 7.41
N TYR A 43 6.29 -10.78 7.81
CA TYR A 43 7.52 -10.95 8.58
C TYR A 43 8.74 -10.42 7.84
N PHE A 44 8.90 -10.76 6.57
CA PHE A 44 10.00 -10.24 5.76
C PHE A 44 9.91 -8.73 5.54
N LEU A 45 8.71 -8.17 5.32
CA LEU A 45 8.51 -6.73 5.24
C LEU A 45 8.93 -6.02 6.54
N GLY A 46 8.54 -6.58 7.70
CA GLY A 46 8.93 -6.05 9.01
C GLY A 46 10.44 -6.08 9.23
N GLN A 47 11.11 -7.17 8.82
CA GLN A 47 12.58 -7.28 8.88
C GLN A 47 13.26 -6.29 7.92
N PHE A 48 12.73 -6.13 6.72
CA PHE A 48 13.23 -5.19 5.73
C PHE A 48 13.09 -3.75 6.23
N ALA A 49 11.93 -3.39 6.75
CA ALA A 49 11.69 -2.10 7.37
C ALA A 49 12.65 -1.82 8.52
N SER A 50 12.91 -2.81 9.37
CA SER A 50 13.86 -2.69 10.49
C SER A 50 15.31 -2.50 10.04
N SER A 51 15.71 -3.07 8.89
CA SER A 51 17.06 -2.95 8.35
C SER A 51 17.35 -1.62 7.66
N GLU A 52 16.31 -0.94 7.14
CA GLU A 52 16.43 0.37 6.48
C GLU A 52 16.51 1.56 7.46
N GLY A 53 16.43 1.31 8.76
CA GLY A 53 16.63 2.30 9.82
C GLY A 53 15.51 3.35 9.91
N LYS A 54 15.87 4.66 10.09
CA LYS A 54 14.90 5.75 10.32
C LYS A 54 13.85 5.95 9.20
N ARG A 55 14.07 5.41 8.01
CA ARG A 55 13.11 5.44 6.89
C ARG A 55 12.09 4.30 6.95
N ALA A 56 12.26 3.35 7.88
CA ALA A 56 11.40 2.18 8.01
C ALA A 56 9.92 2.53 8.29
N GLY A 57 9.66 3.61 9.02
CA GLY A 57 8.31 4.09 9.31
C GLY A 57 7.52 4.59 8.10
N GLU A 58 8.21 4.92 7.00
CA GLU A 58 7.57 5.38 5.76
C GLU A 58 6.98 4.22 4.93
N TYR A 59 7.37 2.96 5.22
CA TYR A 59 7.00 1.79 4.40
C TYR A 59 6.09 0.78 5.11
N TYR A 60 5.98 0.87 6.43
CA TYR A 60 5.27 -0.15 7.19
C TYR A 60 4.52 0.45 8.39
N THR A 61 3.21 0.43 8.31
CA THR A 61 2.33 0.75 9.45
C THR A 61 2.05 -0.54 10.24
N PRO A 62 2.26 -0.54 11.58
CA PRO A 62 2.00 -1.72 12.39
C PRO A 62 0.57 -2.25 12.23
N ARG A 63 0.41 -3.55 12.10
CA ARG A 63 -0.89 -4.21 11.86
C ARG A 63 -1.95 -3.80 12.88
N SER A 64 -1.58 -3.66 14.15
CA SER A 64 -2.51 -3.24 15.21
C SER A 64 -3.11 -1.84 14.99
N VAL A 65 -2.29 -0.90 14.47
CA VAL A 65 -2.75 0.44 14.13
C VAL A 65 -3.67 0.38 12.91
N VAL A 66 -3.27 -0.36 11.88
CA VAL A 66 -4.07 -0.50 10.65
C VAL A 66 -5.43 -1.15 10.96
N SER A 67 -5.45 -2.23 11.77
CA SER A 67 -6.69 -2.88 12.17
C SER A 67 -7.63 -1.91 12.91
N LEU A 68 -7.09 -1.12 13.84
CA LEU A 68 -7.89 -0.12 14.55
C LEU A 68 -8.51 0.91 13.59
N LEU A 69 -7.74 1.43 12.65
CA LEU A 69 -8.23 2.39 11.66
C LEU A 69 -9.33 1.79 10.78
N VAL A 70 -9.15 0.55 10.33
CA VAL A 70 -10.13 -0.18 9.52
C VAL A 70 -11.39 -0.47 10.32
N ASP A 71 -11.27 -0.89 11.59
CA ASP A 71 -12.41 -1.13 12.48
C ASP A 71 -13.21 0.15 12.77
N MET A 72 -12.53 1.32 12.79
CA MET A 72 -13.20 2.62 12.92
C MET A 72 -13.93 3.06 11.64
N LEU A 73 -13.43 2.70 10.46
CA LEU A 73 -13.99 3.09 9.17
C LEU A 73 -15.09 2.13 8.69
N GLU A 74 -15.04 0.86 9.12
CA GLU A 74 -16.00 -0.18 8.76
C GLU A 74 -16.25 -0.31 7.24
N PRO A 75 -15.22 -0.56 6.41
CA PRO A 75 -15.36 -0.61 4.95
C PRO A 75 -15.98 -1.93 4.49
N TYR A 76 -17.30 -2.10 4.72
CA TYR A 76 -18.01 -3.33 4.34
C TYR A 76 -18.10 -3.53 2.83
N LYS A 77 -18.23 -2.44 2.06
CA LYS A 77 -18.33 -2.46 0.60
C LYS A 77 -18.03 -1.09 0.01
N GLY A 78 -17.58 -1.06 -1.24
CA GLY A 78 -17.34 0.20 -1.96
C GLY A 78 -15.86 0.38 -2.31
N ARG A 79 -15.49 1.59 -2.67
CA ARG A 79 -14.13 1.94 -3.11
C ARG A 79 -13.29 2.41 -1.93
N VAL A 80 -12.17 1.75 -1.71
CA VAL A 80 -11.19 2.08 -0.68
C VAL A 80 -9.95 2.66 -1.38
N TYR A 81 -9.52 3.84 -0.96
CA TYR A 81 -8.38 4.55 -1.56
C TYR A 81 -7.29 4.89 -0.56
N ASP A 82 -6.04 4.68 -0.96
CA ASP A 82 -4.83 5.09 -0.25
C ASP A 82 -3.82 5.72 -1.23
N PRO A 83 -3.65 7.05 -1.25
CA PRO A 83 -2.73 7.74 -2.15
C PRO A 83 -1.25 7.63 -1.76
N SER A 84 -0.93 6.95 -0.68
CA SER A 84 0.43 6.71 -0.17
C SER A 84 0.56 5.29 0.37
N CYS A 85 0.09 4.31 -0.41
CA CYS A 85 -0.29 2.99 0.07
C CYS A 85 0.86 2.13 0.62
N GLY A 86 2.09 2.56 0.49
CA GLY A 86 3.23 1.82 0.98
C GLY A 86 3.24 0.38 0.44
N SER A 87 3.35 -0.59 1.32
CA SER A 87 3.27 -2.02 0.98
C SER A 87 1.85 -2.57 0.84
N GLY A 88 0.82 -1.73 0.91
CA GLY A 88 -0.59 -2.12 0.76
C GLY A 88 -1.23 -2.68 2.04
N GLY A 89 -0.66 -2.41 3.20
CA GLY A 89 -1.13 -2.95 4.48
C GLY A 89 -2.57 -2.55 4.82
N MET A 90 -2.97 -1.30 4.49
CA MET A 90 -4.34 -0.80 4.72
C MET A 90 -5.37 -1.63 3.92
N PHE A 91 -5.07 -1.95 2.67
CA PHE A 91 -5.94 -2.75 1.81
C PHE A 91 -6.10 -4.19 2.29
N VAL A 92 -5.00 -4.80 2.75
CA VAL A 92 -5.03 -6.16 3.30
C VAL A 92 -5.95 -6.23 4.52
N GLN A 93 -5.85 -5.27 5.44
CA GLN A 93 -6.71 -5.27 6.62
C GLN A 93 -8.16 -4.91 6.28
N SER A 94 -8.41 -4.02 5.31
CA SER A 94 -9.76 -3.74 4.80
C SER A 94 -10.41 -5.01 4.22
N ALA A 95 -9.69 -5.79 3.41
CA ALA A 95 -10.18 -7.04 2.87
C ALA A 95 -10.42 -8.10 3.96
N ASN A 96 -9.55 -8.17 4.97
CA ASN A 96 -9.71 -9.05 6.13
C ASN A 96 -10.94 -8.66 6.95
N PHE A 97 -11.18 -7.36 7.16
CA PHE A 97 -12.38 -6.86 7.84
C PHE A 97 -13.64 -7.34 7.14
N VAL A 98 -13.74 -7.15 5.83
CA VAL A 98 -14.90 -7.60 5.03
C VAL A 98 -15.16 -9.10 5.22
N THR A 99 -14.12 -9.93 5.09
CA THR A 99 -14.27 -11.39 5.25
C THR A 99 -14.62 -11.81 6.67
N ALA A 100 -14.06 -11.15 7.68
CA ALA A 100 -14.38 -11.41 9.09
C ALA A 100 -15.83 -11.09 9.44
N HIS A 101 -16.47 -10.18 8.69
CA HIS A 101 -17.87 -9.80 8.86
C HIS A 101 -18.80 -10.48 7.85
N GLY A 102 -18.38 -11.60 7.26
CA GLY A 102 -19.22 -12.44 6.39
C GLY A 102 -19.37 -11.92 4.95
N GLY A 103 -18.66 -10.86 4.58
CA GLY A 103 -18.58 -10.38 3.21
C GLY A 103 -17.55 -11.12 2.34
N LYS A 104 -17.48 -10.74 1.08
CA LYS A 104 -16.50 -11.26 0.13
C LYS A 104 -15.40 -10.22 -0.10
N ARG A 105 -14.17 -10.65 -0.34
CA ARG A 105 -13.04 -9.73 -0.62
C ARG A 105 -13.35 -8.72 -1.72
N ASN A 106 -14.12 -9.12 -2.73
CA ASN A 106 -14.51 -8.29 -3.87
C ASN A 106 -15.71 -7.36 -3.59
N ASP A 107 -16.24 -7.32 -2.36
CA ASP A 107 -17.23 -6.33 -1.97
C ASP A 107 -16.60 -4.93 -1.85
N ILE A 108 -15.28 -4.85 -1.69
CA ILE A 108 -14.50 -3.62 -1.82
C ILE A 108 -13.67 -3.60 -3.10
N SER A 109 -13.53 -2.41 -3.69
CA SER A 109 -12.61 -2.14 -4.81
C SER A 109 -11.46 -1.28 -4.32
N VAL A 110 -10.24 -1.76 -4.51
CA VAL A 110 -9.03 -1.15 -3.95
C VAL A 110 -8.33 -0.27 -4.99
N TYR A 111 -8.06 0.96 -4.62
CA TYR A 111 -7.31 1.94 -5.40
C TYR A 111 -6.16 2.49 -4.57
N GLY A 112 -4.99 2.62 -5.16
CA GLY A 112 -3.85 3.15 -4.43
C GLY A 112 -2.81 3.79 -5.33
N GLN A 113 -1.94 4.55 -4.71
CA GLN A 113 -0.76 5.12 -5.35
C GLN A 113 0.41 5.07 -4.40
N GLU A 114 1.61 4.90 -4.95
CA GLU A 114 2.85 4.85 -4.18
C GLU A 114 3.96 5.53 -4.98
N PHE A 115 4.73 6.37 -4.30
CA PHE A 115 5.81 7.15 -4.90
C PHE A 115 7.01 6.29 -5.29
N THR A 116 7.39 5.34 -4.42
CA THR A 116 8.61 4.55 -4.58
C THR A 116 8.38 3.30 -5.41
N ALA A 117 9.08 3.16 -6.53
CA ALA A 117 8.90 2.03 -7.44
C ALA A 117 9.17 0.65 -6.80
N ALA A 118 10.07 0.57 -5.81
CA ALA A 118 10.33 -0.67 -5.08
C ALA A 118 9.14 -1.03 -4.20
N THR A 119 8.62 -0.07 -3.45
CA THR A 119 7.48 -0.22 -2.53
C THR A 119 6.19 -0.52 -3.30
N TRP A 120 5.96 0.17 -4.44
CA TRP A 120 4.84 -0.13 -5.33
C TRP A 120 4.83 -1.60 -5.81
N ARG A 121 6.01 -2.15 -6.16
CA ARG A 121 6.11 -3.58 -6.52
C ARG A 121 5.83 -4.49 -5.33
N LEU A 122 6.28 -4.10 -4.13
CA LEU A 122 5.96 -4.83 -2.90
C LEU A 122 4.46 -4.83 -2.61
N ALA A 123 3.78 -3.69 -2.78
CA ALA A 123 2.33 -3.61 -2.66
C ALA A 123 1.62 -4.56 -3.65
N LYS A 124 2.00 -4.51 -4.93
CA LYS A 124 1.45 -5.43 -5.94
C LYS A 124 1.64 -6.89 -5.58
N MET A 125 2.82 -7.26 -5.12
CA MET A 125 3.12 -8.62 -4.67
C MET A 125 2.28 -9.01 -3.46
N ASN A 126 2.19 -8.12 -2.46
CA ASN A 126 1.43 -8.32 -1.24
C ASN A 126 -0.06 -8.62 -1.53
N LEU A 127 -0.65 -7.81 -2.38
CA LEU A 127 -2.07 -7.93 -2.75
C LEU A 127 -2.33 -9.16 -3.63
N ALA A 128 -1.42 -9.43 -4.60
CA ALA A 128 -1.52 -10.60 -5.48
C ALA A 128 -1.45 -11.93 -4.70
N ILE A 129 -0.52 -12.06 -3.73
CA ILE A 129 -0.39 -13.25 -2.87
C ILE A 129 -1.70 -13.55 -2.11
N ARG A 130 -2.46 -12.50 -1.78
CA ARG A 130 -3.72 -12.61 -1.03
C ARG A 130 -4.96 -12.64 -1.92
N GLY A 131 -4.79 -12.65 -3.24
CA GLY A 131 -5.90 -12.62 -4.18
C GLY A 131 -6.75 -11.35 -4.09
N ILE A 132 -6.14 -10.21 -3.70
CA ILE A 132 -6.80 -8.91 -3.64
C ILE A 132 -6.53 -8.18 -4.95
N GLU A 133 -7.59 -7.96 -5.74
CA GLU A 133 -7.51 -7.14 -6.93
C GLU A 133 -7.39 -5.65 -6.53
N ALA A 134 -6.41 -4.96 -7.11
CA ALA A 134 -6.14 -3.57 -6.78
C ALA A 134 -5.70 -2.78 -8.02
N ASN A 135 -6.22 -1.58 -8.16
CA ASN A 135 -5.71 -0.59 -9.11
C ASN A 135 -4.69 0.31 -8.40
N LEU A 136 -3.41 0.03 -8.57
CA LEU A 136 -2.31 0.83 -8.04
C LEU A 136 -1.66 1.73 -9.11
N GLY A 137 -2.40 2.03 -10.18
CA GLY A 137 -1.86 2.70 -11.36
C GLY A 137 -0.90 1.82 -12.16
N ASP A 138 -0.44 2.35 -13.28
CA ASP A 138 0.48 1.66 -14.21
C ASP A 138 1.95 1.75 -13.78
N ARG A 139 2.26 2.65 -12.84
CA ARG A 139 3.60 2.92 -12.32
C ARG A 139 3.56 3.46 -10.89
N ALA A 140 4.72 3.57 -10.27
CA ALA A 140 4.94 4.40 -9.09
C ALA A 140 5.04 5.87 -9.52
N ASP A 141 4.34 6.77 -8.81
CA ASP A 141 4.40 8.20 -9.09
C ASP A 141 3.98 9.02 -7.86
N ASP A 142 4.30 10.33 -7.88
CA ASP A 142 3.96 11.27 -6.84
C ASP A 142 2.47 11.67 -6.91
N SER A 143 1.73 11.44 -5.85
CA SER A 143 0.29 11.73 -5.77
C SER A 143 -0.06 13.21 -5.86
N PHE A 144 0.88 14.11 -5.57
CA PHE A 144 0.66 15.53 -5.75
C PHE A 144 0.91 15.97 -7.18
N HIS A 145 2.05 15.58 -7.77
CA HIS A 145 2.45 16.03 -9.09
C HIS A 145 1.80 15.23 -10.22
N ARG A 146 1.42 13.99 -9.95
CA ARG A 146 0.73 13.13 -10.91
C ARG A 146 -0.24 12.20 -10.21
N ASP A 147 -1.45 12.65 -10.08
CA ASP A 147 -2.55 11.83 -9.62
C ASP A 147 -2.89 10.76 -10.69
N LEU A 148 -2.76 9.49 -10.33
CA LEU A 148 -3.08 8.37 -11.22
C LEU A 148 -4.56 7.98 -11.19
N HIS A 149 -5.35 8.61 -10.32
CA HIS A 149 -6.77 8.33 -10.13
C HIS A 149 -7.63 9.63 -10.12
N PRO A 150 -7.43 10.60 -11.02
CA PRO A 150 -7.99 11.96 -10.90
C PRO A 150 -9.51 12.00 -10.81
N ASP A 151 -10.18 11.05 -11.44
CA ASP A 151 -11.65 10.96 -11.47
C ASP A 151 -12.23 10.05 -10.35
N LEU A 152 -11.36 9.45 -9.52
CA LEU A 152 -11.82 8.58 -8.45
C LEU A 152 -12.57 9.38 -7.39
N ARG A 153 -13.74 8.86 -7.01
CA ARG A 153 -14.48 9.25 -5.81
C ARG A 153 -14.65 8.00 -4.96
N ALA A 154 -13.86 7.91 -3.90
CA ALA A 154 -13.81 6.77 -3.02
C ALA A 154 -14.85 6.88 -1.91
N ASP A 155 -15.41 5.75 -1.51
CA ASP A 155 -16.32 5.67 -0.38
C ASP A 155 -15.55 5.75 0.94
N PHE A 156 -14.29 5.30 0.92
CA PHE A 156 -13.36 5.34 2.07
C PHE A 156 -11.97 5.77 1.61
N VAL A 157 -11.37 6.72 2.34
CA VAL A 157 -9.94 7.06 2.20
C VAL A 157 -9.26 6.68 3.50
N ILE A 158 -8.27 5.81 3.44
CA ILE A 158 -7.49 5.34 4.58
C ILE A 158 -6.02 5.31 4.22
N ALA A 159 -5.23 6.15 4.88
CA ALA A 159 -3.83 6.33 4.55
C ALA A 159 -2.97 6.70 5.76
N ASN A 160 -1.68 6.38 5.66
CA ASN A 160 -0.65 6.91 6.53
C ASN A 160 0.40 7.65 5.66
N PRO A 161 0.12 8.89 5.25
CA PRO A 161 1.02 9.64 4.37
C PRO A 161 2.30 10.07 5.09
N PRO A 162 3.38 10.37 4.37
CA PRO A 162 4.58 10.93 4.96
C PRO A 162 4.28 12.30 5.57
N PHE A 163 4.63 12.47 6.87
CA PHE A 163 4.39 13.70 7.62
C PHE A 163 5.51 14.72 7.42
N ASN A 164 5.15 16.01 7.44
CA ASN A 164 6.08 17.15 7.42
C ASN A 164 7.01 17.18 6.20
N VAL A 165 6.54 16.71 5.06
CA VAL A 165 7.28 16.80 3.80
C VAL A 165 7.37 18.26 3.38
N SER A 166 8.59 18.74 3.16
CA SER A 166 8.87 20.15 2.80
C SER A 166 9.05 20.38 1.30
N ASP A 167 9.34 19.34 0.55
CA ASP A 167 9.65 19.35 -0.89
C ASP A 167 8.51 18.84 -1.77
N TRP A 168 7.27 18.88 -1.25
CA TRP A 168 6.07 18.45 -1.96
C TRP A 168 5.58 19.45 -3.02
N TYR A 169 5.88 20.76 -2.81
CA TYR A 169 5.30 21.84 -3.60
C TYR A 169 6.17 22.18 -4.82
N SER A 170 5.49 22.50 -5.91
CA SER A 170 6.05 23.21 -7.06
C SER A 170 5.05 24.25 -7.59
N ASP A 171 5.51 25.21 -8.40
CA ASP A 171 4.64 26.22 -9.00
C ASP A 171 3.51 25.63 -9.85
N ALA A 172 3.70 24.43 -10.38
CA ALA A 172 2.67 23.71 -11.12
C ALA A 172 1.44 23.33 -10.28
N LEU A 173 1.61 23.25 -8.95
CA LEU A 173 0.55 22.90 -8.00
C LEU A 173 -0.17 24.12 -7.43
N ARG A 174 0.20 25.36 -7.83
CA ARG A 174 -0.36 26.59 -7.25
C ARG A 174 -1.88 26.66 -7.40
N ASP A 175 -2.38 26.36 -8.56
CA ASP A 175 -3.80 26.47 -8.93
C ASP A 175 -4.46 25.09 -9.09
N ASP A 176 -3.98 24.10 -8.35
CA ASP A 176 -4.49 22.74 -8.41
C ASP A 176 -5.94 22.67 -7.90
N PRO A 177 -6.85 22.02 -8.63
CA PRO A 177 -8.27 21.95 -8.29
C PRO A 177 -8.58 21.26 -6.96
N ARG A 178 -7.62 20.54 -6.38
CA ARG A 178 -7.73 19.92 -5.07
C ARG A 178 -7.71 20.93 -3.92
N TRP A 179 -7.14 22.13 -4.12
CA TRP A 179 -6.97 23.15 -3.06
C TRP A 179 -8.23 23.97 -2.82
N LYS A 180 -9.36 23.31 -2.54
CA LYS A 180 -10.67 23.96 -2.29
C LYS A 180 -10.67 24.87 -1.06
N TYR A 181 -9.81 24.63 -0.09
CA TYR A 181 -9.72 25.38 1.16
C TYR A 181 -8.49 26.31 1.20
N GLY A 182 -7.97 26.64 0.03
CA GLY A 182 -6.78 27.47 -0.14
C GLY A 182 -5.52 26.64 -0.37
N THR A 183 -4.52 27.25 -1.02
CA THR A 183 -3.26 26.58 -1.33
C THR A 183 -2.51 26.22 -0.05
N PRO A 184 -2.14 24.95 0.16
CA PRO A 184 -1.41 24.54 1.35
C PRO A 184 -0.03 25.23 1.44
N PRO A 185 0.55 25.37 2.65
CA PRO A 185 1.87 25.95 2.82
C PRO A 185 2.95 25.17 2.07
N ALA A 186 3.75 25.83 1.23
CA ALA A 186 4.79 25.20 0.42
C ALA A 186 5.82 24.41 1.25
N GLY A 187 6.11 24.84 2.47
CA GLY A 187 7.07 24.19 3.35
C GLY A 187 6.55 23.00 4.16
N ASN A 188 5.27 22.60 4.00
CA ASN A 188 4.71 21.46 4.74
C ASN A 188 3.50 20.84 4.01
N GLY A 189 3.61 19.57 3.62
CA GLY A 189 2.61 18.84 2.85
C GLY A 189 1.41 18.30 3.63
N ASN A 190 1.32 18.48 4.97
CA ASN A 190 0.26 17.85 5.75
C ASN A 190 -1.14 18.29 5.31
N TYR A 191 -1.34 19.59 5.07
CA TYR A 191 -2.64 20.10 4.58
C TYR A 191 -2.89 19.75 3.10
N ALA A 192 -1.85 19.53 2.31
CA ALA A 192 -2.00 19.04 0.94
C ALA A 192 -2.56 17.60 0.95
N TRP A 193 -2.07 16.73 1.83
CA TRP A 193 -2.64 15.39 2.03
C TRP A 193 -4.11 15.44 2.45
N ILE A 194 -4.45 16.26 3.42
CA ILE A 194 -5.85 16.41 3.87
C ILE A 194 -6.75 16.83 2.71
N GLN A 195 -6.35 17.84 1.92
CA GLN A 195 -7.15 18.31 0.80
C GLN A 195 -7.20 17.29 -0.35
N HIS A 196 -6.12 16.54 -0.58
CA HIS A 196 -6.12 15.42 -1.53
C HIS A 196 -7.13 14.33 -1.12
N PHE A 197 -7.20 13.99 0.17
CA PHE A 197 -8.20 13.03 0.68
C PHE A 197 -9.62 13.54 0.47
N PHE A 198 -9.91 14.79 0.84
CA PHE A 198 -11.22 15.40 0.60
C PHE A 198 -11.61 15.46 -0.88
N HIS A 199 -10.64 15.68 -1.76
CA HIS A 199 -10.89 15.69 -3.19
C HIS A 199 -11.36 14.32 -3.70
N HIS A 200 -10.82 13.24 -3.14
CA HIS A 200 -11.13 11.88 -3.55
C HIS A 200 -12.29 11.22 -2.78
N LEU A 201 -12.81 11.83 -1.73
CA LEU A 201 -14.02 11.35 -1.08
C LEU A 201 -15.28 11.59 -1.93
N ALA A 202 -16.21 10.59 -1.91
CA ALA A 202 -17.48 10.60 -2.61
C ALA A 202 -18.51 11.56 -1.97
#